data_2a9a9498c667561a8b27da105c3bac74
#
_entry.id   2a9a9498c667561a8b27da105c3bac74
#
_cell.length_a   1.000
_cell.length_b   1.000
_cell.length_c   1.000
_cell.angle_alpha   90.00
_cell.angle_beta   90.00
_cell.angle_gamma   90.00
#
_symmetry.space_group_name_H-M   'P 1'
#
loop_
_entity.id
_entity.type
_entity.pdbx_description
1 polymer ?
#
loop_
_entity_poly.entity_id
_entity_poly.type
_entity_poly.pdbx_seq_one_letter_code
_entity_poly.pdbx_strand_id
1 'polypeptide(L)'
;VLCSSTNFDRLAGLHKANAQFPGRPFVCDLYQRTQLKTLSKFAGRHSDLYSIKGAEVMSVRNIYLQARMVGNGFTMLVRDNPSFRKWVRILMNRLNPEETVLVYSQYKGYMNEQIKLQEFVKMFGDNMVHLHTSGHATRTTLAKICNILNPSTAIIPIHKDAAADFLTLDIPDALKYKVVSSSFCGNGLE
;
A
#
# COMPACT_ATOMS: atom_id res chain seq x y z
N VAL A 1 -3.48 -1.05 -9.68
CA VAL A 1 -3.49 -1.09 -8.20
C VAL A 1 -3.04 0.23 -7.64
N LEU A 2 -3.87 0.91 -6.88
CA LEU A 2 -3.55 2.15 -6.18
C LEU A 2 -3.05 1.81 -4.77
N CYS A 3 -1.75 1.97 -4.54
CA CYS A 3 -1.11 1.63 -3.28
C CYS A 3 0.04 2.59 -2.95
N SER A 4 0.48 2.58 -1.70
CA SER A 4 1.67 3.32 -1.30
C SER A 4 2.92 2.78 -1.97
N SER A 5 3.75 3.65 -2.53
CA SER A 5 5.03 3.30 -3.14
C SER A 5 6.10 2.89 -2.13
N THR A 6 5.86 3.13 -0.85
CA THR A 6 6.78 2.77 0.24
C THR A 6 6.42 1.44 0.91
N ASN A 7 5.31 0.83 0.54
CA ASN A 7 4.96 -0.51 1.00
C ASN A 7 5.60 -1.56 0.07
N PHE A 8 6.89 -1.77 0.23
CA PHE A 8 7.71 -2.59 -0.66
C PHE A 8 7.28 -4.06 -0.67
N ASP A 9 6.89 -4.61 0.46
CA ASP A 9 6.42 -6.01 0.55
C ASP A 9 5.15 -6.20 -0.29
N ARG A 10 4.25 -5.23 -0.27
CA ARG A 10 3.05 -5.24 -1.10
C ARG A 10 3.38 -5.14 -2.58
N LEU A 11 4.30 -4.25 -2.95
CA LEU A 11 4.74 -4.13 -4.34
C LEU A 11 5.37 -5.43 -4.84
N ALA A 12 6.22 -6.05 -4.04
CA ALA A 12 6.83 -7.34 -4.34
C ALA A 12 5.77 -8.47 -4.45
N GLY A 13 4.81 -8.51 -3.53
CA GLY A 13 3.70 -9.45 -3.54
C GLY A 13 2.83 -9.33 -4.79
N LEU A 14 2.51 -8.10 -5.21
CA LEU A 14 1.75 -7.82 -6.43
C LEU A 14 2.51 -8.26 -7.69
N HIS A 15 3.82 -8.01 -7.72
CA HIS A 15 4.68 -8.48 -8.82
C HIS A 15 4.69 -10.02 -8.90
N LYS A 16 4.88 -10.69 -7.76
CA LYS A 16 4.84 -12.15 -7.68
C LYS A 16 3.50 -12.72 -8.15
N ALA A 17 2.38 -12.08 -7.76
CA ALA A 17 1.06 -12.48 -8.22
C ALA A 17 0.90 -12.29 -9.73
N ASN A 18 1.37 -11.18 -10.30
CA ASN A 18 1.34 -10.93 -11.74
C ASN A 18 2.17 -11.94 -12.53
N ALA A 19 3.29 -12.41 -11.98
CA ALA A 19 4.17 -13.37 -12.62
C ALA A 19 3.51 -14.73 -12.87
N GLN A 20 2.38 -15.02 -12.23
CA GLN A 20 1.58 -16.23 -12.49
C GLN A 20 0.81 -16.15 -13.82
N PHE A 21 0.79 -15.01 -14.48
CA PHE A 21 0.13 -14.78 -15.77
C PHE A 21 1.17 -14.46 -16.84
N PRO A 22 1.67 -15.46 -17.58
CA PRO A 22 2.69 -15.25 -18.61
C PRO A 22 2.25 -14.22 -19.68
N GLY A 23 3.16 -13.35 -20.06
CA GLY A 23 2.90 -12.30 -21.06
C GLY A 23 2.18 -11.05 -20.55
N ARG A 24 1.66 -11.07 -19.32
CA ARG A 24 1.00 -9.91 -18.70
C ARG A 24 2.02 -8.89 -18.21
N PRO A 25 2.07 -7.68 -18.77
CA PRO A 25 3.00 -6.65 -18.29
C PRO A 25 2.71 -6.26 -16.83
N PHE A 26 3.79 -6.12 -16.05
CA PHE A 26 3.77 -5.47 -14.76
C PHE A 26 4.35 -4.07 -14.90
N VAL A 27 3.54 -3.05 -14.67
CA VAL A 27 3.85 -1.67 -15.04
C VAL A 27 3.94 -0.78 -13.79
N CYS A 28 4.95 0.04 -13.75
CA CYS A 28 5.15 1.03 -12.68
C CYS A 28 5.71 2.34 -13.25
N ASP A 29 5.88 3.36 -12.41
CA ASP A 29 6.61 4.55 -12.83
C ASP A 29 8.12 4.42 -12.56
N LEU A 30 8.88 5.37 -13.08
CA LEU A 30 10.33 5.39 -12.90
C LEU A 30 10.72 5.51 -11.43
N TYR A 31 9.95 6.27 -10.65
CA TYR A 31 10.20 6.46 -9.22
C TYR A 31 10.05 5.12 -8.47
N GLN A 32 8.94 4.42 -8.66
CA GLN A 32 8.69 3.11 -8.04
C GLN A 32 9.77 2.10 -8.42
N ARG A 33 10.12 2.05 -9.72
CA ARG A 33 11.17 1.16 -10.21
C ARG A 33 12.54 1.47 -9.59
N THR A 34 12.88 2.76 -9.47
CA THR A 34 14.14 3.18 -8.87
C THR A 34 14.21 2.81 -7.40
N GLN A 35 13.14 3.04 -6.64
CA GLN A 35 13.07 2.66 -5.23
C GLN A 35 13.26 1.15 -5.03
N LEU A 36 12.55 0.33 -5.80
CA LEU A 36 12.66 -1.12 -5.70
C LEU A 36 14.04 -1.62 -6.11
N LYS A 37 14.63 -1.05 -7.16
CA LYS A 37 16.00 -1.36 -7.57
C LYS A 37 17.00 -0.99 -6.47
N THR A 38 16.82 0.14 -5.80
CA THR A 38 17.68 0.56 -4.70
C THR A 38 17.52 -0.38 -3.52
N LEU A 39 16.30 -0.71 -3.13
CA LEU A 39 16.04 -1.64 -2.04
C LEU A 39 16.66 -3.01 -2.33
N SER A 40 16.48 -3.55 -3.52
CA SER A 40 17.07 -4.83 -3.93
C SER A 40 18.60 -4.85 -3.74
N LYS A 41 19.29 -3.72 -3.98
CA LYS A 41 20.74 -3.63 -3.76
C LYS A 41 21.14 -3.78 -2.29
N PHE A 42 20.31 -3.30 -1.36
CA PHE A 42 20.63 -3.21 0.05
C PHE A 42 19.91 -4.25 0.92
N ALA A 43 19.00 -5.03 0.36
CA ALA A 43 18.20 -6.01 1.09
C ALA A 43 18.97 -7.31 1.46
N GLY A 44 20.24 -7.40 1.14
CA GLY A 44 21.09 -8.55 1.45
C GLY A 44 20.49 -9.86 0.94
N ARG A 45 20.30 -10.84 1.81
CA ARG A 45 19.70 -12.15 1.46
C ARG A 45 18.26 -12.07 0.92
N HIS A 46 17.58 -10.95 1.08
CA HIS A 46 16.21 -10.71 0.62
C HIS A 46 16.15 -9.93 -0.69
N SER A 47 17.28 -9.69 -1.35
CA SER A 47 17.37 -8.89 -2.58
C SER A 47 16.44 -9.39 -3.69
N ASP A 48 16.26 -10.69 -3.82
CA ASP A 48 15.39 -11.29 -4.83
C ASP A 48 13.90 -10.96 -4.63
N LEU A 49 13.45 -10.78 -3.39
CA LEU A 49 12.07 -10.37 -3.12
C LEU A 49 11.72 -9.04 -3.77
N TYR A 50 12.67 -8.12 -3.80
CA TYR A 50 12.48 -6.75 -4.29
C TYR A 50 13.01 -6.56 -5.72
N SER A 51 13.62 -7.59 -6.29
CA SER A 51 14.07 -7.60 -7.69
C SER A 51 12.87 -7.80 -8.60
N ILE A 52 12.19 -6.72 -8.96
CA ILE A 52 11.03 -6.77 -9.88
C ILE A 52 11.54 -6.94 -11.31
N LYS A 53 11.99 -8.15 -11.62
CA LYS A 53 12.45 -8.50 -12.96
C LYS A 53 11.29 -8.39 -13.95
N GLY A 54 11.53 -7.77 -15.12
CA GLY A 54 10.49 -7.60 -16.14
C GLY A 54 9.47 -6.48 -15.87
N ALA A 55 9.56 -5.76 -14.75
CA ALA A 55 8.74 -4.58 -14.55
C ALA A 55 9.08 -3.48 -15.55
N GLU A 56 8.06 -2.97 -16.22
CA GLU A 56 8.18 -1.98 -17.28
C GLU A 56 7.78 -0.60 -16.77
N VAL A 57 8.53 0.40 -17.23
CA VAL A 57 8.22 1.78 -16.89
C VAL A 57 7.19 2.32 -17.86
N MET A 58 6.11 2.82 -17.31
CA MET A 58 5.07 3.47 -18.07
C MET A 58 5.61 4.67 -18.86
N SER A 59 5.31 4.74 -20.15
CA SER A 59 5.61 5.87 -21.02
C SER A 59 4.50 6.08 -22.05
N VAL A 60 4.05 7.34 -22.25
CA VAL A 60 3.07 7.71 -23.29
C VAL A 60 3.56 7.38 -24.69
N ARG A 61 4.89 7.36 -24.88
CA ARG A 61 5.52 7.12 -26.17
C ARG A 61 5.71 5.64 -26.48
N ASN A 62 5.58 4.75 -25.47
CA ASN A 62 5.76 3.32 -25.66
C ASN A 62 4.47 2.65 -26.15
N ILE A 63 4.19 2.78 -27.43
CA ILE A 63 3.00 2.20 -28.07
C ILE A 63 2.98 0.67 -28.01
N TYR A 64 4.14 0.01 -28.02
CA TYR A 64 4.25 -1.45 -27.91
C TYR A 64 3.83 -1.95 -26.53
N LEU A 65 4.28 -1.26 -25.47
CA LEU A 65 3.82 -1.58 -24.12
C LEU A 65 2.31 -1.41 -23.99
N GLN A 66 1.76 -0.29 -24.51
CA GLN A 66 0.31 -0.03 -24.46
C GLN A 66 -0.48 -1.10 -25.23
N ALA A 67 -0.02 -1.50 -26.40
CA ALA A 67 -0.65 -2.57 -27.17
C ALA A 67 -0.65 -3.92 -26.41
N ARG A 68 0.44 -4.26 -25.76
CA ARG A 68 0.53 -5.46 -24.90
C ARG A 68 -0.37 -5.36 -23.68
N MET A 69 -0.49 -4.19 -23.06
CA MET A 69 -1.39 -3.96 -21.93
C MET A 69 -2.85 -4.22 -22.33
N VAL A 70 -3.26 -3.72 -23.49
CA VAL A 70 -4.62 -3.92 -24.00
C VAL A 70 -4.86 -5.37 -24.43
N GLY A 71 -3.89 -6.01 -25.10
CA GLY A 71 -4.07 -7.35 -25.65
C GLY A 71 -3.95 -8.47 -24.60
N ASN A 72 -3.06 -8.33 -23.62
CA ASN A 72 -2.73 -9.39 -22.66
C ASN A 72 -3.27 -9.11 -21.24
N GLY A 73 -3.95 -7.98 -21.05
CA GLY A 73 -4.18 -7.46 -19.71
C GLY A 73 -2.89 -7.00 -19.04
N PHE A 74 -2.97 -6.39 -17.88
CA PHE A 74 -1.80 -5.86 -17.17
C PHE A 74 -2.07 -5.68 -15.68
N THR A 75 -0.98 -5.55 -14.92
CA THR A 75 -1.01 -5.00 -13.56
C THR A 75 -0.22 -3.71 -13.55
N MET A 76 -0.84 -2.59 -13.22
CA MET A 76 -0.18 -1.29 -13.11
C MET A 76 -0.22 -0.78 -11.69
N LEU A 77 0.95 -0.47 -11.15
CA LEU A 77 1.09 0.23 -9.87
C LEU A 77 0.80 1.71 -10.08
N VAL A 78 -0.21 2.21 -9.42
CA VAL A 78 -0.68 3.59 -9.57
C VAL A 78 -0.42 4.37 -8.29
N ARG A 79 -0.01 5.62 -8.44
CA ARG A 79 0.04 6.62 -7.37
C ARG A 79 -0.98 7.70 -7.66
N ASP A 80 -1.60 8.24 -6.62
CA ASP A 80 -2.50 9.37 -6.80
C ASP A 80 -1.70 10.66 -7.04
N ASN A 81 -1.40 10.95 -8.30
CA ASN A 81 -0.79 12.17 -8.76
C ASN A 81 -1.29 12.59 -10.16
N PRO A 82 -1.09 13.84 -10.57
CA PRO A 82 -1.61 14.34 -11.85
C PRO A 82 -1.17 13.53 -13.08
N SER A 83 0.08 13.03 -13.08
CA SER A 83 0.61 12.23 -14.19
C SER A 83 -0.14 10.91 -14.34
N PHE A 84 -0.34 10.18 -13.24
CA PHE A 84 -1.09 8.93 -13.27
C PHE A 84 -2.57 9.14 -13.60
N ARG A 85 -3.20 10.21 -13.13
CA ARG A 85 -4.57 10.55 -13.49
C ARG A 85 -4.72 10.77 -14.99
N LYS A 86 -3.80 11.53 -15.61
CA LYS A 86 -3.74 11.70 -17.07
C LYS A 86 -3.56 10.36 -17.79
N TRP A 87 -2.65 9.52 -17.32
CA TRP A 87 -2.35 8.22 -17.88
C TRP A 87 -3.56 7.29 -17.85
N VAL A 88 -4.17 7.16 -16.69
CA VAL A 88 -5.35 6.30 -16.52
C VAL A 88 -6.47 6.76 -17.43
N ARG A 89 -6.74 8.06 -17.57
CA ARG A 89 -7.73 8.57 -18.52
C ARG A 89 -7.44 8.14 -19.95
N ILE A 90 -6.18 8.22 -20.39
CA ILE A 90 -5.79 7.79 -21.74
C ILE A 90 -6.01 6.29 -21.93
N LEU A 91 -5.65 5.49 -20.92
CA LEU A 91 -5.84 4.05 -20.96
C LEU A 91 -7.31 3.65 -20.94
N MET A 92 -8.13 4.25 -20.09
CA MET A 92 -9.57 3.94 -19.98
C MET A 92 -10.31 4.11 -21.30
N ASN A 93 -9.86 5.01 -22.17
CA ASN A 93 -10.43 5.17 -23.52
C ASN A 93 -10.13 3.98 -24.46
N ARG A 94 -9.23 3.08 -24.08
CA ARG A 94 -8.77 1.93 -24.88
C ARG A 94 -9.06 0.59 -24.24
N LEU A 95 -9.44 0.59 -22.97
CA LEU A 95 -9.72 -0.60 -22.18
C LEU A 95 -11.23 -0.88 -22.17
N ASN A 96 -11.56 -2.14 -22.00
CA ASN A 96 -12.93 -2.51 -21.67
C ASN A 96 -13.21 -2.12 -20.21
N PRO A 97 -14.15 -1.22 -19.92
CA PRO A 97 -14.46 -0.81 -18.55
C PRO A 97 -14.87 -1.99 -17.66
N GLU A 98 -15.61 -2.97 -18.21
CA GLU A 98 -16.09 -4.13 -17.46
C GLU A 98 -14.97 -5.08 -17.02
N GLU A 99 -13.85 -5.09 -17.75
CA GLU A 99 -12.68 -5.90 -17.45
C GLU A 99 -11.58 -5.13 -16.70
N THR A 100 -11.81 -3.83 -16.46
CA THR A 100 -10.82 -2.96 -15.83
C THR A 100 -11.17 -2.71 -14.38
N VAL A 101 -10.40 -3.27 -13.47
CA VAL A 101 -10.63 -3.18 -12.03
C VAL A 101 -9.58 -2.29 -11.37
N LEU A 102 -10.03 -1.33 -10.55
CA LEU A 102 -9.17 -0.62 -9.62
C LEU A 102 -9.07 -1.40 -8.31
N VAL A 103 -7.91 -1.93 -8.01
CA VAL A 103 -7.61 -2.42 -6.67
C VAL A 103 -7.13 -1.24 -5.83
N TYR A 104 -7.99 -0.76 -4.93
CA TYR A 104 -7.65 0.27 -3.96
C TYR A 104 -7.01 -0.37 -2.73
N SER A 105 -5.73 -0.13 -2.53
CA SER A 105 -4.92 -0.79 -1.50
C SER A 105 -4.27 0.22 -0.55
N GLN A 106 -5.09 1.14 -0.04
CA GLN A 106 -4.73 2.14 0.97
C GLN A 106 -5.80 2.18 2.06
N TYR A 107 -5.54 2.93 3.13
CA TYR A 107 -6.52 3.13 4.20
C TYR A 107 -7.80 3.77 3.67
N LYS A 108 -8.94 3.17 3.99
CA LYS A 108 -10.24 3.59 3.46
C LYS A 108 -10.61 5.03 3.84
N GLY A 109 -10.16 5.50 5.01
CA GLY A 109 -10.40 6.86 5.48
C GLY A 109 -9.91 7.94 4.52
N TYR A 110 -8.81 7.71 3.79
CA TYR A 110 -8.31 8.68 2.80
C TYR A 110 -9.32 8.99 1.69
N MET A 111 -10.19 8.04 1.33
CA MET A 111 -11.25 8.30 0.37
C MET A 111 -12.29 9.29 0.87
N ASN A 112 -12.51 9.37 2.19
CA ASN A 112 -13.47 10.30 2.77
C ASN A 112 -12.90 11.73 2.87
N GLU A 113 -11.58 11.85 2.97
CA GLU A 113 -10.90 13.12 3.24
C GLU A 113 -10.38 13.79 1.97
N GLN A 114 -10.10 13.04 0.92
CA GLN A 114 -9.39 13.52 -0.26
C GLN A 114 -10.28 13.55 -1.50
N ILE A 115 -10.86 14.72 -1.81
CA ILE A 115 -11.75 14.94 -2.96
C ILE A 115 -11.09 14.47 -4.28
N LYS A 116 -9.82 14.79 -4.47
CA LYS A 116 -9.08 14.38 -5.68
C LYS A 116 -8.93 12.88 -5.82
N LEU A 117 -8.81 12.16 -4.71
CA LEU A 117 -8.77 10.71 -4.69
C LEU A 117 -10.14 10.14 -5.04
N GLN A 118 -11.23 10.71 -4.53
CA GLN A 118 -12.59 10.32 -4.89
C GLN A 118 -12.84 10.47 -6.39
N GLU A 119 -12.42 11.61 -6.99
CA GLU A 119 -12.53 11.83 -8.43
C GLU A 119 -11.74 10.79 -9.24
N PHE A 120 -10.56 10.41 -8.75
CA PHE A 120 -9.76 9.38 -9.40
C PHE A 120 -10.44 8.01 -9.34
N VAL A 121 -10.97 7.64 -8.19
CA VAL A 121 -11.67 6.35 -8.00
C VAL A 121 -12.95 6.29 -8.81
N LYS A 122 -13.71 7.39 -8.90
CA LYS A 122 -14.94 7.49 -9.71
C LYS A 122 -14.72 7.18 -11.19
N MET A 123 -13.50 7.29 -11.71
CA MET A 123 -13.20 6.94 -13.11
C MET A 123 -13.40 5.44 -13.41
N PHE A 124 -13.43 4.59 -12.38
CA PHE A 124 -13.62 3.15 -12.51
C PHE A 124 -15.05 2.69 -12.22
N GLY A 125 -15.96 3.62 -11.89
CA GLY A 125 -17.35 3.29 -11.54
C GLY A 125 -17.42 2.28 -10.41
N ASP A 126 -18.21 1.23 -10.58
CA ASP A 126 -18.39 0.14 -9.60
C ASP A 126 -17.26 -0.89 -9.66
N ASN A 127 -16.35 -0.81 -10.64
CA ASN A 127 -15.23 -1.72 -10.81
C ASN A 127 -14.05 -1.36 -9.89
N MET A 128 -14.33 -1.20 -8.61
CA MET A 128 -13.34 -1.00 -7.57
C MET A 128 -13.41 -2.09 -6.50
N VAL A 129 -12.25 -2.68 -6.20
CA VAL A 129 -12.09 -3.62 -5.08
C VAL A 129 -11.19 -2.99 -4.03
N HIS A 130 -11.67 -2.91 -2.79
CA HIS A 130 -10.84 -2.50 -1.66
C HIS A 130 -10.11 -3.71 -1.10
N LEU A 131 -8.80 -3.73 -1.25
CA LEU A 131 -7.91 -4.77 -0.73
C LEU A 131 -6.75 -4.13 0.01
N HIS A 132 -6.92 -3.92 1.29
CA HIS A 132 -5.92 -3.29 2.15
C HIS A 132 -5.67 -4.11 3.40
N THR A 133 -4.39 -4.37 3.67
CA THR A 133 -3.93 -4.90 4.95
C THR A 133 -3.26 -3.76 5.68
N SER A 134 -3.78 -3.39 6.83
CA SER A 134 -3.15 -2.38 7.67
C SER A 134 -1.72 -2.80 8.02
N GLY A 135 -0.78 -1.86 8.00
CA GLY A 135 0.55 -2.04 8.56
C GLY A 135 0.57 -1.94 10.09
N HIS A 136 -0.57 -1.57 10.69
CA HIS A 136 -0.70 -1.52 12.15
C HIS A 136 -0.80 -2.93 12.73
N ALA A 137 -0.20 -3.13 13.89
CA ALA A 137 -0.32 -4.38 14.62
C ALA A 137 -1.78 -4.63 15.03
N THR A 138 -2.23 -5.88 14.90
CA THR A 138 -3.55 -6.26 15.39
C THR A 138 -3.58 -6.26 16.93
N ARG A 139 -4.78 -6.16 17.51
CA ARG A 139 -4.96 -6.27 18.98
C ARG A 139 -4.29 -7.53 19.54
N THR A 140 -4.46 -8.65 18.88
CA THR A 140 -3.84 -9.93 19.28
C THR A 140 -2.31 -9.86 19.23
N THR A 141 -1.75 -9.20 18.21
CA THR A 141 -0.30 -9.03 18.09
C THR A 141 0.22 -8.09 19.18
N LEU A 142 -0.47 -6.99 19.46
CA LEU A 142 -0.11 -6.07 20.54
C LEU A 142 -0.13 -6.75 21.90
N ALA A 143 -1.18 -7.53 22.19
CA ALA A 143 -1.26 -8.31 23.42
C ALA A 143 -0.11 -9.31 23.55
N LYS A 144 0.22 -10.04 22.48
CA LYS A 144 1.38 -10.96 22.46
C LYS A 144 2.69 -10.22 22.73
N ILE A 145 2.90 -9.07 22.11
CA ILE A 145 4.12 -8.26 22.32
C ILE A 145 4.21 -7.83 23.78
N CYS A 146 3.13 -7.29 24.37
CA CYS A 146 3.11 -6.89 25.77
C CYS A 146 3.41 -8.06 26.72
N ASN A 147 2.83 -9.22 26.47
CA ASN A 147 3.05 -10.41 27.29
C ASN A 147 4.48 -10.95 27.16
N ILE A 148 5.06 -10.96 25.97
CA ILE A 148 6.44 -11.45 25.73
C ILE A 148 7.46 -10.49 26.35
N LEU A 149 7.31 -9.19 26.11
CA LEU A 149 8.26 -8.19 26.61
C LEU A 149 8.12 -7.95 28.10
N ASN A 150 6.92 -8.14 28.67
CA ASN A 150 6.60 -7.94 30.08
C ASN A 150 7.28 -6.70 30.67
N PRO A 151 7.05 -5.50 30.13
CA PRO A 151 7.79 -4.30 30.51
C PRO A 151 7.66 -4.01 32.01
N SER A 152 8.79 -3.67 32.65
CA SER A 152 8.82 -3.40 34.10
C SER A 152 8.25 -2.03 34.45
N THR A 153 8.38 -1.02 33.58
CA THR A 153 8.10 0.38 33.90
C THR A 153 6.80 0.89 33.28
N ALA A 154 6.72 0.94 31.95
CA ALA A 154 5.58 1.56 31.27
C ALA A 154 5.31 0.95 29.90
N ILE A 155 4.06 1.05 29.44
CA ILE A 155 3.62 0.82 28.08
C ILE A 155 3.10 2.14 27.55
N ILE A 156 3.74 2.69 26.51
CA ILE A 156 3.35 3.97 25.90
C ILE A 156 2.74 3.69 24.53
N PRO A 157 1.41 3.70 24.39
CA PRO A 157 0.77 3.55 23.09
C PRO A 157 1.02 4.78 22.22
N ILE A 158 1.66 4.60 21.08
CA ILE A 158 1.89 5.64 20.08
C ILE A 158 1.07 5.34 18.82
N HIS A 159 0.79 6.36 18.03
CA HIS A 159 0.10 6.22 16.75
C HIS A 159 -1.21 5.42 16.86
N LYS A 160 -2.01 5.74 17.85
CA LYS A 160 -3.30 5.10 18.12
C LYS A 160 -4.45 5.96 17.65
N ASP A 161 -5.57 5.34 17.30
CA ASP A 161 -6.85 6.00 17.19
C ASP A 161 -7.31 6.44 18.59
N ALA A 162 -7.91 7.61 18.69
CA ALA A 162 -8.48 8.11 19.96
C ALA A 162 -9.53 7.16 20.54
N ALA A 163 -10.22 6.41 19.69
CA ALA A 163 -11.21 5.41 20.07
C ALA A 163 -10.58 4.06 20.48
N ALA A 164 -9.28 3.85 20.24
CA ALA A 164 -8.62 2.59 20.59
C ALA A 164 -8.27 2.56 22.07
N ASP A 165 -8.98 1.73 22.83
CA ASP A 165 -8.67 1.51 24.23
C ASP A 165 -7.63 0.40 24.39
N PHE A 166 -6.39 0.79 24.69
CA PHE A 166 -5.29 -0.14 24.92
C PHE A 166 -5.50 -1.01 26.18
N LEU A 167 -6.31 -0.52 27.12
CA LEU A 167 -6.67 -1.26 28.34
C LEU A 167 -7.59 -2.44 28.06
N THR A 168 -8.23 -2.48 26.89
CA THR A 168 -9.09 -3.59 26.49
C THR A 168 -8.31 -4.73 25.79
N LEU A 169 -6.99 -4.65 25.74
CA LEU A 169 -6.17 -5.73 25.24
C LEU A 169 -6.22 -6.93 26.23
N ASP A 170 -6.06 -8.12 25.67
CA ASP A 170 -5.93 -9.36 26.42
C ASP A 170 -4.52 -9.48 27.00
N ILE A 171 -4.26 -8.71 28.06
CA ILE A 171 -3.02 -8.66 28.81
C ILE A 171 -3.35 -8.68 30.31
N PRO A 172 -2.42 -9.19 31.15
CA PRO A 172 -2.58 -9.16 32.62
C PRO A 172 -2.82 -7.76 33.16
N ASP A 173 -3.61 -7.66 34.22
CA ASP A 173 -3.93 -6.36 34.83
C ASP A 173 -2.67 -5.63 35.31
N ALA A 174 -1.67 -6.37 35.78
CA ALA A 174 -0.36 -5.81 36.12
C ALA A 174 0.31 -5.04 34.97
N LEU A 175 0.03 -5.43 33.72
CA LEU A 175 0.49 -4.70 32.54
C LEU A 175 -0.45 -3.56 32.17
N LYS A 176 -1.75 -3.70 32.40
CA LYS A 176 -2.72 -2.62 32.15
C LYS A 176 -2.42 -1.39 33.02
N TYR A 177 -2.04 -1.58 34.28
CA TYR A 177 -1.64 -0.47 35.17
C TYR A 177 -0.40 0.28 34.68
N LYS A 178 0.41 -0.33 33.81
CA LYS A 178 1.59 0.31 33.21
C LYS A 178 1.29 1.07 31.94
N VAL A 179 0.07 1.01 31.42
CA VAL A 179 -0.31 1.75 30.22
C VAL A 179 -0.44 3.23 30.55
N VAL A 180 0.42 4.03 29.95
CA VAL A 180 0.39 5.48 30.08
C VAL A 180 -0.65 6.04 29.11
N SER A 181 -1.75 6.53 29.67
CA SER A 181 -2.81 7.21 28.89
C SER A 181 -2.42 8.67 28.61
N SER A 182 -1.20 8.93 28.15
CA SER A 182 -0.82 10.29 27.85
C SER A 182 -1.37 10.71 26.49
N SER A 183 -2.12 11.78 26.50
CA SER A 183 -2.25 12.72 25.40
C SER A 183 -0.87 13.40 25.13
N PHE A 184 0.13 12.64 24.75
CA PHE A 184 1.32 13.18 24.08
C PHE A 184 0.91 13.52 22.64
N CYS A 185 -0.01 14.45 22.48
CA CYS A 185 -0.02 15.28 21.30
C CYS A 185 1.23 16.15 21.41
N GLY A 186 2.21 15.88 20.57
CA GLY A 186 3.38 16.70 20.47
C GLY A 186 3.00 18.15 20.19
N ASN A 187 3.09 18.98 21.20
CA ASN A 187 3.38 20.39 20.99
C ASN A 187 4.86 20.44 20.62
N GLY A 188 5.09 21.03 19.46
CA GLY A 188 6.33 21.08 18.75
C GLY A 188 7.58 21.24 19.61
N LEU A 189 8.61 20.60 19.17
CA LEU A 189 9.97 21.07 19.39
C LEU A 189 10.11 22.36 18.59
N GLU A 190 10.17 23.49 19.26
CA GLU A 190 10.79 24.70 18.78
C GLU A 190 12.31 24.49 18.60
#